data_297c1108a25ef57aa18afc30a8850872
#
_entry.id   297c1108a25ef57aa18afc30a8850872
#
_cell.length_a   1.000
_cell.length_b   1.000
_cell.length_c   1.000
_cell.angle_alpha   90.00
_cell.angle_beta   90.00
_cell.angle_gamma   90.00
#
_symmetry.space_group_name_H-M   'P 1'
#
loop_
_entity.id
_entity.type
_entity.pdbx_description
1 polymer ?
#
loop_
_entity_poly.entity_id
_entity_poly.type
_entity_poly.pdbx_seq_one_letter_code
_entity_poly.pdbx_strand_id
1 'polypeptide(L)'
;MMDWRKLISAKRLGMEAYHGEGDVDRSDFLRDYDRLIFSAPFRRLQNKTQVFPLPGSIFVHNRLTHSLEVACVGRSLGNRVSRILLERHPELADSLVGEIGSIVSAACLAHDLGNPPFGHSGERAIAAYFAEGKGRQLREQLSEEEWNDIIHFEGNANAFRLLTHQFNGRRRGGFALTYSTLASIVKYPFSSYYAGGKPKFGFFQTEAETFRTIADELGLIRLSREGEPLRYCRHPLVFLVEAADDICYQMMDIEDAYKLKILTREETIALLSPFIEEHKRGHLTEVLDMVTDTNEQIAYLRSKVIGILIDECADAFMRHEEEILNGTFSEPLIKHASERCRLAYRHCSEVAVKKIYRSRDVLDIELAGFRIINTLIELMIDAVIHPDNAYSRLLIDRVSSQYNLYAPSLYGKVQAVFDYISGMTDVFALDLYRKINGNSLPAV
;
A
#
# COMPACT_ATOMS: atom_id res chain seq x y z
N MET A 1 17.09 -21.64 3.20
CA MET A 1 16.96 -20.48 4.08
C MET A 1 17.46 -19.24 3.34
N MET A 2 16.75 -18.13 3.37
CA MET A 2 17.18 -16.85 2.80
C MET A 2 18.36 -16.26 3.60
N ASP A 3 19.17 -15.43 2.94
CA ASP A 3 20.41 -14.87 3.51
C ASP A 3 20.29 -13.34 3.58
N TRP A 4 20.51 -12.76 4.76
CA TRP A 4 20.44 -11.31 4.99
C TRP A 4 21.37 -10.51 4.07
N ARG A 5 22.56 -11.02 3.73
CA ARG A 5 23.49 -10.34 2.83
C ARG A 5 22.96 -10.22 1.40
N LYS A 6 22.14 -11.19 0.94
CA LYS A 6 21.49 -11.15 -0.37
C LYS A 6 20.19 -10.35 -0.35
N LEU A 7 19.42 -10.47 0.74
CA LEU A 7 18.14 -9.77 0.89
C LEU A 7 18.29 -8.26 0.88
N ILE A 8 19.42 -7.72 1.36
CA ILE A 8 19.68 -6.29 1.41
C ILE A 8 20.64 -5.91 0.29
N SER A 9 20.07 -5.44 -0.83
CA SER A 9 20.79 -5.09 -2.06
C SER A 9 20.47 -3.65 -2.49
N ALA A 10 21.52 -2.87 -2.77
CA ALA A 10 21.43 -1.53 -3.33
C ALA A 10 21.27 -1.53 -4.87
N LYS A 11 21.21 -2.70 -5.52
CA LYS A 11 21.01 -2.83 -6.97
C LYS A 11 19.68 -2.21 -7.37
N ARG A 12 19.68 -1.39 -8.42
CA ARG A 12 18.51 -0.60 -8.86
C ARG A 12 17.92 -1.14 -10.15
N LEU A 13 16.60 -1.22 -10.19
CA LEU A 13 15.88 -1.65 -11.39
C LEU A 13 16.11 -0.67 -12.56
N GLY A 14 16.54 -1.21 -13.70
CA GLY A 14 16.84 -0.45 -14.91
C GLY A 14 18.16 0.34 -14.86
N MET A 15 18.94 0.16 -13.80
CA MET A 15 20.27 0.76 -13.61
C MET A 15 21.31 -0.27 -13.15
N GLU A 16 21.12 -1.53 -13.52
CA GLU A 16 21.92 -2.67 -13.04
C GLU A 16 23.41 -2.57 -13.42
N ALA A 17 23.71 -1.89 -14.53
CA ALA A 17 25.07 -1.63 -14.97
C ALA A 17 25.71 -0.37 -14.35
N TYR A 18 24.93 0.39 -13.55
CA TYR A 18 25.45 1.60 -12.93
C TYR A 18 26.11 1.27 -11.59
N HIS A 19 27.43 1.44 -11.55
CA HIS A 19 28.23 1.32 -10.33
C HIS A 19 28.65 2.74 -9.90
N GLY A 20 27.75 3.48 -9.28
CA GLY A 20 28.10 4.76 -8.66
C GLY A 20 28.95 4.54 -7.41
N GLU A 21 29.92 5.43 -7.15
CA GLU A 21 30.56 5.49 -5.83
C GLU A 21 29.46 5.75 -4.78
N GLY A 22 29.39 4.88 -3.76
CA GLY A 22 28.44 5.04 -2.66
C GLY A 22 28.69 6.38 -1.96
N ASP A 23 27.64 7.17 -1.83
CA ASP A 23 27.67 8.40 -1.04
C ASP A 23 27.48 8.02 0.43
N VAL A 24 28.48 8.29 1.27
CA VAL A 24 28.47 7.92 2.69
C VAL A 24 27.35 8.64 3.43
N ASP A 25 27.03 9.87 3.01
CA ASP A 25 26.03 10.71 3.70
C ASP A 25 24.60 10.45 3.21
N ARG A 26 24.44 9.80 2.05
CA ARG A 26 23.14 9.59 1.42
C ARG A 26 23.07 8.22 0.75
N SER A 27 22.68 7.21 1.54
CA SER A 27 22.58 5.84 1.04
C SER A 27 21.58 5.69 -0.11
N ASP A 28 21.72 4.62 -0.90
CA ASP A 28 20.80 4.33 -2.00
C ASP A 28 19.35 4.18 -1.50
N PHE A 29 19.14 3.69 -0.31
CA PHE A 29 17.81 3.50 0.27
C PHE A 29 17.18 4.83 0.72
N LEU A 30 17.97 5.80 1.22
CA LEU A 30 17.51 7.16 1.44
C LEU A 30 17.13 7.85 0.12
N ARG A 31 17.88 7.59 -0.95
CA ARG A 31 17.51 8.07 -2.28
C ARG A 31 16.20 7.46 -2.81
N ASP A 32 15.86 6.23 -2.41
CA ASP A 32 14.55 5.64 -2.73
C ASP A 32 13.43 6.42 -2.03
N TYR A 33 13.59 6.72 -0.76
CA TYR A 33 12.65 7.57 -0.02
C TYR A 33 12.43 8.92 -0.71
N ASP A 34 13.53 9.60 -1.09
CA ASP A 34 13.47 10.89 -1.78
C ASP A 34 12.75 10.79 -3.13
N ARG A 35 13.06 9.77 -3.95
CA ARG A 35 12.41 9.56 -5.24
C ARG A 35 10.91 9.40 -5.11
N LEU A 36 10.46 8.74 -4.05
CA LEU A 36 9.05 8.53 -3.77
C LEU A 36 8.37 9.82 -3.32
N ILE A 37 8.90 10.50 -2.30
CA ILE A 37 8.26 11.68 -1.71
C ILE A 37 8.16 12.87 -2.69
N PHE A 38 9.14 13.01 -3.60
CA PHE A 38 9.11 14.06 -4.63
C PHE A 38 8.29 13.68 -5.87
N SER A 39 7.73 12.47 -5.93
CA SER A 39 6.99 12.00 -7.09
C SER A 39 5.57 12.57 -7.17
N ALA A 40 5.06 12.70 -8.40
CA ALA A 40 3.68 13.10 -8.62
C ALA A 40 2.64 12.08 -8.10
N PRO A 41 2.84 10.74 -8.23
CA PRO A 41 1.95 9.76 -7.63
C PRO A 41 1.84 9.92 -6.11
N PHE A 42 2.95 10.14 -5.40
CA PHE A 42 2.91 10.35 -3.95
C PHE A 42 2.11 11.60 -3.57
N ARG A 43 2.34 12.73 -4.26
CA ARG A 43 1.57 13.97 -4.01
C ARG A 43 0.07 13.81 -4.26
N ARG A 44 -0.34 12.97 -5.21
CA ARG A 44 -1.76 12.69 -5.47
C ARG A 44 -2.47 11.98 -4.31
N LEU A 45 -1.74 11.31 -3.41
CA LEU A 45 -2.31 10.69 -2.22
C LEU A 45 -3.00 11.71 -1.29
N GLN A 46 -2.60 12.99 -1.34
CA GLN A 46 -3.22 14.08 -0.56
C GLN A 46 -4.74 14.17 -0.81
N ASN A 47 -5.18 13.90 -2.03
CA ASN A 47 -6.59 13.99 -2.44
C ASN A 47 -7.19 12.59 -2.73
N LYS A 48 -6.71 11.58 -2.03
CA LYS A 48 -7.30 10.23 -1.99
C LYS A 48 -7.76 9.93 -0.56
N THR A 49 -9.00 9.51 -0.44
CA THR A 49 -9.62 9.12 0.83
C THR A 49 -8.90 7.90 1.43
N GLN A 50 -8.64 7.93 2.74
CA GLN A 50 -8.17 6.76 3.48
C GLN A 50 -9.37 5.92 3.94
N VAL A 51 -10.15 6.43 4.89
CA VAL A 51 -11.38 5.81 5.40
C VAL A 51 -12.54 6.79 5.31
N PHE A 52 -12.37 7.96 5.90
CA PHE A 52 -13.40 8.97 5.96
C PHE A 52 -13.39 9.91 4.76
N PRO A 53 -14.57 10.50 4.40
CA PRO A 53 -14.61 11.56 3.40
C PRO A 53 -13.58 12.63 3.71
N LEU A 54 -12.97 13.21 2.68
CA LEU A 54 -12.10 14.37 2.84
C LEU A 54 -12.98 15.58 3.15
N PRO A 55 -13.12 16.00 4.43
CA PRO A 55 -14.01 17.07 4.80
C PRO A 55 -13.33 18.43 4.65
N GLY A 56 -14.11 19.46 4.37
CA GLY A 56 -13.61 20.82 4.34
C GLY A 56 -13.32 21.44 5.73
N SER A 57 -13.84 20.88 6.83
CA SER A 57 -13.86 21.52 8.15
C SER A 57 -13.20 20.73 9.29
N ILE A 58 -12.95 19.42 9.12
CA ILE A 58 -12.34 18.55 10.15
C ILE A 58 -11.15 17.85 9.51
N PHE A 59 -9.99 17.90 10.18
CA PHE A 59 -8.81 17.21 9.73
C PHE A 59 -8.85 15.74 10.13
N VAL A 60 -9.09 14.88 9.13
CA VAL A 60 -8.90 13.43 9.20
C VAL A 60 -7.74 13.02 8.32
N HIS A 61 -7.24 11.80 8.53
CA HIS A 61 -6.12 11.28 7.75
C HIS A 61 -6.54 11.05 6.29
N ASN A 62 -5.68 11.47 5.37
CA ASN A 62 -5.73 11.09 3.96
C ASN A 62 -4.58 10.11 3.66
N ARG A 63 -4.53 9.55 2.46
CA ARG A 63 -3.50 8.56 2.11
C ARG A 63 -2.08 9.10 2.19
N LEU A 64 -1.86 10.41 1.96
CA LEU A 64 -0.53 11.01 2.06
C LEU A 64 -0.06 11.07 3.51
N THR A 65 -0.90 11.59 4.44
CA THR A 65 -0.54 11.66 5.86
C THR A 65 -0.37 10.26 6.44
N HIS A 66 -1.26 9.32 6.12
CA HIS A 66 -1.14 7.92 6.49
C HIS A 66 0.19 7.31 6.02
N SER A 67 0.54 7.45 4.73
CA SER A 67 1.82 6.91 4.21
C SER A 67 3.05 7.49 4.91
N LEU A 68 3.01 8.77 5.32
CA LEU A 68 4.09 9.41 6.08
C LEU A 68 4.20 8.83 7.50
N GLU A 69 3.08 8.60 8.15
CA GLU A 69 3.01 8.00 9.49
C GLU A 69 3.47 6.55 9.48
N VAL A 70 3.00 5.77 8.49
CA VAL A 70 3.46 4.39 8.28
C VAL A 70 4.97 4.35 8.02
N ALA A 71 5.51 5.30 7.22
CA ALA A 71 6.95 5.40 6.98
C ALA A 71 7.74 5.73 8.27
N CYS A 72 7.18 6.55 9.16
CA CYS A 72 7.80 6.88 10.45
C CYS A 72 7.83 5.66 11.39
N VAL A 73 6.71 4.94 11.51
CA VAL A 73 6.61 3.71 12.32
C VAL A 73 7.49 2.62 11.72
N GLY A 74 7.45 2.42 10.40
CA GLY A 74 8.27 1.43 9.68
C GLY A 74 9.77 1.66 9.86
N ARG A 75 10.22 2.91 9.82
CA ARG A 75 11.62 3.27 10.12
C ARG A 75 12.00 2.88 11.54
N SER A 76 11.14 3.13 12.52
CA SER A 76 11.39 2.79 13.91
C SER A 76 11.48 1.27 14.12
N LEU A 77 10.54 0.50 13.52
CA LEU A 77 10.58 -0.97 13.49
C LEU A 77 11.86 -1.49 12.84
N GLY A 78 12.19 -0.97 11.65
CA GLY A 78 13.36 -1.40 10.90
C GLY A 78 14.67 -1.11 11.63
N ASN A 79 14.81 0.07 12.23
CA ASN A 79 16.01 0.44 13.05
C ASN A 79 16.15 -0.48 14.26
N ARG A 80 15.05 -0.79 14.96
CA ARG A 80 15.08 -1.70 16.11
C ARG A 80 15.49 -3.11 15.71
N VAL A 81 14.89 -3.65 14.65
CA VAL A 81 15.21 -4.97 14.12
C VAL A 81 16.67 -5.02 13.65
N SER A 82 17.12 -4.02 12.88
CA SER A 82 18.51 -3.91 12.40
C SER A 82 19.51 -3.96 13.55
N ARG A 83 19.29 -3.18 14.61
CA ARG A 83 20.15 -3.19 15.78
C ARG A 83 20.22 -4.56 16.45
N ILE A 84 19.08 -5.22 16.67
CA ILE A 84 19.05 -6.55 17.30
C ILE A 84 19.69 -7.61 16.39
N LEU A 85 19.49 -7.54 15.07
CA LEU A 85 20.14 -8.42 14.11
C LEU A 85 21.68 -8.29 14.18
N LEU A 86 22.21 -7.09 14.19
CA LEU A 86 23.65 -6.86 14.27
C LEU A 86 24.25 -7.28 15.64
N GLU A 87 23.46 -7.19 16.73
CA GLU A 87 23.85 -7.72 18.04
C GLU A 87 23.88 -9.25 18.05
N ARG A 88 22.94 -9.94 17.36
CA ARG A 88 22.86 -11.40 17.27
C ARG A 88 23.81 -12.02 16.24
N HIS A 89 24.07 -11.27 15.17
CA HIS A 89 24.84 -11.69 14.01
C HIS A 89 25.96 -10.68 13.73
N PRO A 90 27.02 -10.65 14.57
CA PRO A 90 28.13 -9.69 14.42
C PRO A 90 28.85 -9.82 13.05
N GLU A 91 28.77 -10.98 12.40
CA GLU A 91 29.29 -11.22 11.06
C GLU A 91 28.60 -10.40 9.97
N LEU A 92 27.45 -9.80 10.26
CA LEU A 92 26.73 -8.91 9.35
C LEU A 92 27.13 -7.43 9.47
N ALA A 93 28.08 -7.10 10.35
CA ALA A 93 28.47 -5.70 10.63
C ALA A 93 28.99 -4.96 9.38
N ASP A 94 29.58 -5.67 8.42
CA ASP A 94 30.07 -5.14 7.13
C ASP A 94 29.03 -5.18 6.01
N SER A 95 27.78 -5.61 6.32
CA SER A 95 26.68 -5.70 5.37
C SER A 95 25.79 -4.45 5.39
N LEU A 96 24.81 -4.39 4.48
CA LEU A 96 23.83 -3.31 4.41
C LEU A 96 22.64 -3.51 5.37
N VAL A 97 22.69 -4.46 6.31
CA VAL A 97 21.62 -4.73 7.29
C VAL A 97 21.34 -3.49 8.17
N GLY A 98 22.33 -2.63 8.38
CA GLY A 98 22.16 -1.34 9.04
C GLY A 98 21.13 -0.41 8.39
N GLU A 99 20.83 -0.61 7.11
CA GLU A 99 19.91 0.21 6.31
C GLU A 99 18.45 -0.27 6.33
N ILE A 100 18.11 -1.33 7.06
CA ILE A 100 16.75 -1.90 7.11
C ILE A 100 15.71 -0.82 7.43
N GLY A 101 16.02 0.11 8.35
CA GLY A 101 15.12 1.21 8.67
C GLY A 101 14.82 2.14 7.49
N SER A 102 15.82 2.45 6.67
CA SER A 102 15.68 3.26 5.46
C SER A 102 14.84 2.54 4.39
N ILE A 103 15.09 1.23 4.20
CA ILE A 103 14.36 0.40 3.24
C ILE A 103 12.88 0.30 3.62
N VAL A 104 12.60 -0.06 4.87
CA VAL A 104 11.22 -0.20 5.37
C VAL A 104 10.49 1.14 5.30
N SER A 105 11.15 2.24 5.66
CA SER A 105 10.57 3.58 5.55
C SER A 105 10.18 3.93 4.11
N ALA A 106 11.05 3.65 3.13
CA ALA A 106 10.76 3.88 1.72
C ALA A 106 9.63 2.97 1.21
N ALA A 107 9.64 1.68 1.58
CA ALA A 107 8.58 0.74 1.24
C ALA A 107 7.22 1.16 1.81
N CYS A 108 7.20 1.65 3.04
CA CYS A 108 6.00 2.19 3.70
C CYS A 108 5.44 3.42 2.97
N LEU A 109 6.29 4.33 2.46
CA LEU A 109 5.81 5.45 1.62
C LEU A 109 5.07 4.96 0.38
N ALA A 110 5.49 3.84 -0.17
CA ALA A 110 5.02 3.35 -1.46
C ALA A 110 3.83 2.39 -1.36
N HIS A 111 3.52 1.84 -0.18
CA HIS A 111 2.56 0.73 -0.03
C HIS A 111 1.16 1.05 -0.59
N ASP A 112 0.71 2.30 -0.48
CA ASP A 112 -0.62 2.76 -0.89
C ASP A 112 -0.65 3.45 -2.27
N LEU A 113 0.49 3.55 -2.98
CA LEU A 113 0.58 4.30 -4.25
C LEU A 113 -0.30 3.73 -5.36
N GLY A 114 -0.57 2.43 -5.34
CA GLY A 114 -1.34 1.73 -6.37
C GLY A 114 -2.85 1.77 -6.17
N ASN A 115 -3.33 2.25 -5.03
CA ASN A 115 -4.76 2.31 -4.76
C ASN A 115 -5.46 3.29 -5.71
N PRO A 116 -6.59 2.88 -6.35
CA PRO A 116 -7.39 3.77 -7.18
C PRO A 116 -8.12 4.82 -6.34
N PRO A 117 -8.76 5.83 -6.96
CA PRO A 117 -9.67 6.72 -6.26
C PRO A 117 -10.73 5.93 -5.48
N PHE A 118 -11.13 6.44 -4.32
CA PHE A 118 -12.10 5.81 -3.41
C PHE A 118 -11.64 4.44 -2.85
N GLY A 119 -10.34 4.15 -2.89
CA GLY A 119 -9.71 2.98 -2.27
C GLY A 119 -10.34 1.65 -2.68
N HIS A 120 -10.70 0.81 -1.71
CA HIS A 120 -11.27 -0.52 -1.97
C HIS A 120 -12.60 -0.50 -2.75
N SER A 121 -13.39 0.58 -2.65
CA SER A 121 -14.57 0.73 -3.48
C SER A 121 -14.21 0.88 -4.96
N GLY A 122 -13.15 1.64 -5.24
CA GLY A 122 -12.59 1.77 -6.59
C GLY A 122 -12.04 0.46 -7.14
N GLU A 123 -11.30 -0.32 -6.33
CA GLU A 123 -10.81 -1.66 -6.71
C GLU A 123 -11.97 -2.58 -7.10
N ARG A 124 -13.00 -2.66 -6.23
CA ARG A 124 -14.19 -3.46 -6.49
C ARG A 124 -14.94 -3.01 -7.74
N ALA A 125 -15.03 -1.71 -7.98
CA ALA A 125 -15.71 -1.16 -9.15
C ALA A 125 -14.99 -1.54 -10.46
N ILE A 126 -13.65 -1.49 -10.47
CA ILE A 126 -12.83 -1.93 -11.62
C ILE A 126 -13.03 -3.42 -11.88
N ALA A 127 -12.87 -4.25 -10.87
CA ALA A 127 -13.02 -5.69 -10.96
C ALA A 127 -14.45 -6.11 -11.40
N ALA A 128 -15.48 -5.52 -10.79
CA ALA A 128 -16.89 -5.83 -11.06
C ALA A 128 -17.32 -5.49 -12.50
N TYR A 129 -16.74 -4.45 -13.11
CA TYR A 129 -17.01 -4.13 -14.51
C TYR A 129 -16.72 -5.32 -15.44
N PHE A 130 -15.62 -6.03 -15.19
CA PHE A 130 -15.23 -7.20 -15.97
C PHE A 130 -15.89 -8.48 -15.48
N ALA A 131 -15.97 -8.70 -14.17
CA ALA A 131 -16.52 -9.94 -13.60
C ALA A 131 -18.04 -10.04 -13.77
N GLU A 132 -18.77 -8.93 -13.65
CA GLU A 132 -20.23 -8.90 -13.57
C GLU A 132 -20.86 -8.00 -14.65
N GLY A 133 -20.12 -7.03 -15.18
CA GLY A 133 -20.59 -5.99 -16.08
C GLY A 133 -20.34 -6.29 -17.57
N LYS A 134 -20.37 -5.23 -18.38
CA LYS A 134 -20.20 -5.30 -19.85
C LYS A 134 -18.82 -5.80 -20.27
N GLY A 135 -17.80 -5.63 -19.42
CA GLY A 135 -16.45 -6.11 -19.71
C GLY A 135 -16.32 -7.62 -19.84
N ARG A 136 -17.31 -8.42 -19.39
CA ARG A 136 -17.33 -9.88 -19.55
C ARG A 136 -17.19 -10.36 -21.00
N GLN A 137 -17.69 -9.58 -21.95
CA GLN A 137 -17.59 -9.91 -23.38
C GLN A 137 -16.14 -9.96 -23.89
N LEU A 138 -15.18 -9.40 -23.15
CA LEU A 138 -13.78 -9.40 -23.53
C LEU A 138 -13.04 -10.68 -23.11
N ARG A 139 -13.70 -11.56 -22.33
CA ARG A 139 -13.07 -12.78 -21.77
C ARG A 139 -12.43 -13.67 -22.84
N GLU A 140 -13.11 -13.85 -23.97
CA GLU A 140 -12.63 -14.74 -25.05
C GLU A 140 -11.40 -14.21 -25.80
N GLN A 141 -11.08 -12.92 -25.64
CA GLN A 141 -9.94 -12.27 -26.30
C GLN A 141 -8.69 -12.20 -25.40
N LEU A 142 -8.75 -12.73 -24.18
CA LEU A 142 -7.72 -12.67 -23.17
C LEU A 142 -7.33 -14.07 -22.71
N SER A 143 -6.06 -14.26 -22.35
CA SER A 143 -5.62 -15.49 -21.70
C SER A 143 -6.24 -15.63 -20.31
N GLU A 144 -6.11 -16.79 -19.69
CA GLU A 144 -6.63 -17.02 -18.35
C GLU A 144 -5.91 -16.15 -17.31
N GLU A 145 -4.60 -16.01 -17.43
CA GLU A 145 -3.80 -15.20 -16.56
C GLU A 145 -4.13 -13.70 -16.69
N GLU A 146 -4.23 -13.21 -17.92
CA GLU A 146 -4.64 -11.82 -18.20
C GLU A 146 -6.04 -11.52 -17.67
N TRP A 147 -6.96 -12.47 -17.81
CA TRP A 147 -8.31 -12.33 -17.29
C TRP A 147 -8.34 -12.31 -15.76
N ASN A 148 -7.57 -13.18 -15.10
CA ASN A 148 -7.44 -13.19 -13.64
C ASN A 148 -6.88 -11.87 -13.11
N ASP A 149 -5.89 -11.29 -13.77
CA ASP A 149 -5.37 -9.95 -13.41
C ASP A 149 -6.46 -8.89 -13.42
N ILE A 150 -7.34 -8.94 -14.40
CA ILE A 150 -8.37 -7.93 -14.64
C ILE A 150 -9.52 -8.05 -13.64
N ILE A 151 -10.03 -9.27 -13.43
CA ILE A 151 -11.18 -9.49 -12.54
C ILE A 151 -10.82 -9.47 -11.05
N HIS A 152 -9.53 -9.49 -10.73
CA HIS A 152 -9.01 -9.39 -9.37
C HIS A 152 -8.20 -8.11 -9.16
N PHE A 153 -8.39 -7.07 -9.98
CA PHE A 153 -7.62 -5.83 -9.87
C PHE A 153 -7.34 -5.45 -8.41
N GLU A 154 -6.07 -5.19 -8.08
CA GLU A 154 -5.59 -5.10 -6.71
C GLU A 154 -4.53 -3.99 -6.59
N GLY A 155 -4.68 -3.13 -5.56
CA GLY A 155 -3.82 -1.96 -5.35
C GLY A 155 -2.36 -2.30 -5.09
N ASN A 156 -2.04 -3.41 -4.40
CA ASN A 156 -0.64 -3.80 -4.17
C ASN A 156 0.07 -4.18 -5.48
N ALA A 157 -0.60 -4.96 -6.35
CA ALA A 157 -0.05 -5.28 -7.67
C ALA A 157 0.12 -4.02 -8.52
N ASN A 158 -0.86 -3.11 -8.45
CA ASN A 158 -0.79 -1.83 -9.16
C ASN A 158 0.30 -0.89 -8.59
N ALA A 159 0.62 -0.95 -7.29
CA ALA A 159 1.74 -0.22 -6.72
C ALA A 159 3.08 -0.72 -7.30
N PHE A 160 3.27 -2.04 -7.37
CA PHE A 160 4.46 -2.61 -7.98
C PHE A 160 4.58 -2.20 -9.46
N ARG A 161 3.48 -2.28 -10.24
CA ARG A 161 3.44 -1.81 -11.63
C ARG A 161 3.80 -0.33 -11.75
N LEU A 162 3.17 0.55 -10.96
CA LEU A 162 3.44 1.99 -10.99
C LEU A 162 4.93 2.32 -10.77
N LEU A 163 5.61 1.55 -9.92
CA LEU A 163 7.01 1.76 -9.55
C LEU A 163 8.01 1.16 -10.54
N THR A 164 7.63 0.11 -11.27
CA THR A 164 8.54 -0.66 -12.13
C THR A 164 8.28 -0.46 -13.62
N HIS A 165 7.04 -0.14 -14.00
CA HIS A 165 6.64 -0.02 -15.40
C HIS A 165 7.29 1.19 -16.09
N GLN A 166 7.72 0.98 -17.34
CA GLN A 166 8.23 2.04 -18.19
C GLN A 166 7.07 2.71 -18.94
N PHE A 167 6.51 3.78 -18.36
CA PHE A 167 5.54 4.61 -19.07
C PHE A 167 6.19 5.35 -20.26
N ASN A 168 5.37 5.72 -21.26
CA ASN A 168 5.85 6.44 -22.42
C ASN A 168 6.63 7.71 -22.03
N GLY A 169 7.78 7.91 -22.68
CA GLY A 169 8.67 9.05 -22.42
C GLY A 169 9.48 8.94 -21.12
N ARG A 170 9.39 7.82 -20.39
CA ARG A 170 10.19 7.60 -19.18
C ARG A 170 11.33 6.63 -19.41
N ARG A 171 12.34 6.70 -18.53
CA ARG A 171 13.47 5.77 -18.54
C ARG A 171 13.04 4.36 -18.15
N ARG A 172 13.84 3.37 -18.54
CA ARG A 172 13.69 1.98 -18.11
C ARG A 172 13.78 1.87 -16.58
N GLY A 173 13.06 0.90 -16.01
CA GLY A 173 13.03 0.65 -14.56
C GLY A 173 12.11 1.58 -13.75
N GLY A 174 11.24 2.33 -14.41
CA GLY A 174 10.23 3.15 -13.75
C GLY A 174 10.86 4.19 -12.81
N PHE A 175 10.66 4.03 -11.50
CA PHE A 175 11.24 4.88 -10.46
C PHE A 175 12.72 4.57 -10.17
N ALA A 176 13.27 3.51 -10.73
CA ALA A 176 14.63 3.02 -10.49
C ALA A 176 14.94 2.87 -8.99
N LEU A 177 14.03 2.25 -8.25
CA LEU A 177 14.20 1.92 -6.84
C LEU A 177 15.13 0.71 -6.68
N THR A 178 15.66 0.54 -5.47
CA THR A 178 16.47 -0.64 -5.14
C THR A 178 15.63 -1.91 -5.10
N TYR A 179 16.24 -3.04 -5.39
CA TYR A 179 15.59 -4.34 -5.38
C TYR A 179 14.98 -4.66 -4.01
N SER A 180 15.71 -4.35 -2.93
CA SER A 180 15.20 -4.58 -1.56
C SER A 180 13.98 -3.73 -1.25
N THR A 181 13.96 -2.46 -1.64
CA THR A 181 12.77 -1.61 -1.46
C THR A 181 11.60 -2.16 -2.26
N LEU A 182 11.80 -2.52 -3.54
CA LEU A 182 10.74 -3.08 -4.39
C LEU A 182 10.19 -4.41 -3.85
N ALA A 183 11.05 -5.32 -3.40
CA ALA A 183 10.62 -6.59 -2.83
C ALA A 183 9.87 -6.42 -1.49
N SER A 184 10.24 -5.39 -0.70
CA SER A 184 9.61 -5.10 0.59
C SER A 184 8.18 -4.54 0.48
N ILE A 185 7.78 -4.06 -0.71
CA ILE A 185 6.41 -3.57 -0.98
C ILE A 185 5.46 -4.74 -1.33
N VAL A 186 5.99 -5.82 -1.91
CA VAL A 186 5.17 -6.91 -2.46
C VAL A 186 4.67 -7.83 -1.35
N LYS A 187 3.54 -7.47 -0.76
CA LYS A 187 2.88 -8.22 0.34
C LYS A 187 2.43 -9.62 -0.07
N TYR A 188 2.05 -9.80 -1.33
CA TYR A 188 1.53 -11.03 -1.91
C TYR A 188 2.40 -11.47 -3.10
N PRO A 189 3.56 -12.12 -2.87
CA PRO A 189 4.56 -12.37 -3.92
C PRO A 189 4.17 -13.52 -4.85
N PHE A 190 2.99 -13.43 -5.45
CA PHE A 190 2.43 -14.41 -6.38
C PHE A 190 1.52 -13.74 -7.41
N SER A 191 1.34 -14.40 -8.56
CA SER A 191 0.45 -13.96 -9.64
C SER A 191 -1.03 -14.09 -9.27
N SER A 192 -1.89 -13.40 -9.99
CA SER A 192 -3.34 -13.42 -9.83
C SER A 192 -3.97 -14.83 -9.94
N TYR A 193 -3.26 -15.78 -10.58
CA TYR A 193 -3.67 -17.18 -10.64
C TYR A 193 -3.90 -17.79 -9.24
N TYR A 194 -3.16 -17.34 -8.22
CA TYR A 194 -3.29 -17.81 -6.84
C TYR A 194 -4.20 -16.91 -5.97
N ALA A 195 -4.89 -15.93 -6.56
CA ALA A 195 -5.72 -14.98 -5.81
C ALA A 195 -6.88 -15.65 -5.05
N GLY A 196 -7.41 -16.77 -5.54
CA GLY A 196 -8.43 -17.57 -4.84
C GLY A 196 -9.66 -16.77 -4.42
N GLY A 197 -10.24 -17.10 -3.25
CA GLY A 197 -11.44 -16.45 -2.72
C GLY A 197 -11.24 -15.03 -2.17
N LYS A 198 -9.99 -14.56 -2.03
CA LYS A 198 -9.64 -13.16 -1.74
C LYS A 198 -8.81 -12.64 -2.91
N PRO A 199 -9.23 -11.54 -3.57
CA PRO A 199 -8.53 -11.00 -4.73
C PRO A 199 -7.26 -10.28 -4.30
N LYS A 200 -6.24 -11.03 -3.88
CA LYS A 200 -4.95 -10.52 -3.42
C LYS A 200 -3.82 -11.19 -4.19
N PHE A 201 -2.97 -10.37 -4.83
CA PHE A 201 -1.77 -10.79 -5.55
C PHE A 201 -0.79 -9.60 -5.64
N GLY A 202 0.45 -9.83 -6.08
CA GLY A 202 1.50 -8.82 -5.92
C GLY A 202 2.02 -8.19 -7.20
N PHE A 203 1.73 -8.77 -8.36
CA PHE A 203 2.17 -8.25 -9.66
C PHE A 203 1.29 -8.79 -10.79
N PHE A 204 1.06 -7.95 -11.80
CA PHE A 204 0.38 -8.34 -13.03
C PHE A 204 1.31 -9.16 -13.93
N GLN A 205 0.76 -9.82 -14.95
CA GLN A 205 1.55 -10.59 -15.92
C GLN A 205 2.64 -9.74 -16.58
N THR A 206 2.37 -8.48 -16.84
CA THR A 206 3.34 -7.53 -17.42
C THR A 206 4.56 -7.28 -16.52
N GLU A 207 4.42 -7.43 -15.22
CA GLU A 207 5.49 -7.23 -14.23
C GLU A 207 6.08 -8.54 -13.68
N ALA A 208 5.55 -9.70 -14.07
CA ALA A 208 5.97 -11.01 -13.54
C ALA A 208 7.48 -11.28 -13.72
N GLU A 209 8.01 -10.98 -14.91
CA GLU A 209 9.44 -11.16 -15.22
C GLU A 209 10.33 -10.20 -14.40
N THR A 210 9.86 -8.97 -14.22
CA THR A 210 10.56 -7.98 -13.38
C THR A 210 10.61 -8.46 -11.94
N PHE A 211 9.48 -8.96 -11.40
CA PHE A 211 9.47 -9.50 -10.05
C PHE A 211 10.35 -10.75 -9.91
N ARG A 212 10.32 -11.66 -10.89
CA ARG A 212 11.20 -12.83 -10.92
C ARG A 212 12.67 -12.43 -10.82
N THR A 213 13.10 -11.49 -11.65
CA THR A 213 14.49 -11.00 -11.66
C THR A 213 14.91 -10.46 -10.29
N ILE A 214 14.04 -9.65 -9.65
CA ILE A 214 14.29 -9.11 -8.32
C ILE A 214 14.34 -10.21 -7.26
N ALA A 215 13.37 -11.13 -7.29
CA ALA A 215 13.25 -12.21 -6.31
C ALA A 215 14.44 -13.17 -6.37
N ASP A 216 14.87 -13.55 -7.57
CA ASP A 216 15.99 -14.47 -7.79
C ASP A 216 17.32 -13.81 -7.36
N GLU A 217 17.55 -12.54 -7.67
CA GLU A 217 18.74 -11.79 -7.23
C GLU A 217 18.82 -11.68 -5.70
N LEU A 218 17.69 -11.40 -5.03
CA LEU A 218 17.63 -11.33 -3.58
C LEU A 218 17.63 -12.70 -2.88
N GLY A 219 17.57 -13.78 -3.65
CA GLY A 219 17.54 -15.14 -3.11
C GLY A 219 16.23 -15.49 -2.40
N LEU A 220 15.11 -14.93 -2.83
CA LEU A 220 13.80 -15.32 -2.31
C LEU A 220 13.47 -16.76 -2.68
N ILE A 221 12.88 -17.51 -1.75
CA ILE A 221 12.53 -18.91 -1.97
C ILE A 221 11.32 -18.98 -2.91
N ARG A 222 11.50 -19.60 -4.07
CA ARG A 222 10.43 -19.90 -5.01
C ARG A 222 9.60 -21.07 -4.50
N LEU A 223 8.26 -20.89 -4.48
CA LEU A 223 7.29 -21.90 -4.03
C LEU A 223 6.60 -22.62 -5.18
N SER A 224 6.50 -21.98 -6.37
CA SER A 224 5.96 -22.60 -7.57
C SER A 224 7.03 -23.41 -8.31
N ARG A 225 6.60 -24.47 -9.02
CA ARG A 225 7.48 -25.27 -9.88
C ARG A 225 7.82 -24.52 -11.16
N GLU A 226 8.82 -25.03 -11.89
CA GLU A 226 9.12 -24.53 -13.22
C GLU A 226 7.93 -24.76 -14.17
N GLY A 227 7.55 -23.74 -14.94
CA GLY A 227 6.37 -23.76 -15.81
C GLY A 227 5.04 -23.41 -15.14
N GLU A 228 5.01 -23.35 -13.81
CA GLU A 228 3.82 -22.86 -13.08
C GLU A 228 3.86 -21.34 -12.92
N PRO A 229 2.69 -20.67 -12.74
CA PRO A 229 2.63 -19.25 -12.41
C PRO A 229 3.50 -18.92 -11.21
N LEU A 230 4.11 -17.72 -11.21
CA LEU A 230 5.09 -17.34 -10.19
C LEU A 230 4.48 -17.25 -8.80
N ARG A 231 5.17 -17.87 -7.84
CA ARG A 231 4.90 -17.74 -6.41
C ARG A 231 6.21 -17.87 -5.62
N TYR A 232 6.47 -16.87 -4.77
CA TYR A 232 7.64 -16.82 -3.88
C TYR A 232 7.21 -16.67 -2.42
N CYS A 233 8.15 -16.90 -1.49
CA CYS A 233 8.00 -16.45 -0.11
C CYS A 233 8.06 -14.92 -0.04
N ARG A 234 7.45 -14.35 0.99
CA ARG A 234 7.58 -12.91 1.28
C ARG A 234 9.04 -12.55 1.54
N HIS A 235 9.47 -11.40 1.06
CA HIS A 235 10.69 -10.77 1.56
C HIS A 235 10.54 -10.48 3.06
N PRO A 236 11.54 -10.77 3.91
CA PRO A 236 11.41 -10.57 5.36
C PRO A 236 10.91 -9.19 5.78
N LEU A 237 11.36 -8.13 5.12
CA LEU A 237 10.97 -6.77 5.45
C LEU A 237 9.50 -6.44 5.17
N VAL A 238 8.79 -7.25 4.37
CA VAL A 238 7.33 -7.11 4.15
C VAL A 238 6.57 -7.20 5.47
N PHE A 239 7.01 -8.05 6.40
CA PHE A 239 6.36 -8.19 7.70
C PHE A 239 6.47 -6.92 8.55
N LEU A 240 7.56 -6.17 8.41
CA LEU A 240 7.74 -4.88 9.08
C LEU A 240 6.90 -3.78 8.44
N VAL A 241 6.78 -3.78 7.10
CA VAL A 241 5.89 -2.86 6.37
C VAL A 241 4.44 -3.12 6.73
N GLU A 242 4.01 -4.39 6.73
CA GLU A 242 2.66 -4.80 7.13
C GLU A 242 2.36 -4.40 8.59
N ALA A 243 3.30 -4.63 9.53
CA ALA A 243 3.12 -4.24 10.92
C ALA A 243 3.02 -2.71 11.10
N ALA A 244 3.81 -1.94 10.35
CA ALA A 244 3.74 -0.48 10.40
C ALA A 244 2.38 0.04 9.92
N ASP A 245 1.85 -0.54 8.83
CA ASP A 245 0.53 -0.23 8.29
C ASP A 245 -0.57 -0.61 9.29
N ASP A 246 -0.56 -1.84 9.81
CA ASP A 246 -1.53 -2.33 10.80
C ASP A 246 -1.58 -1.44 12.05
N ILE A 247 -0.42 -1.01 12.57
CA ILE A 247 -0.32 -0.11 13.73
C ILE A 247 -0.93 1.25 13.42
N CYS A 248 -0.51 1.88 12.31
CA CYS A 248 -1.00 3.21 11.96
C CYS A 248 -2.48 3.19 11.62
N TYR A 249 -2.91 2.27 10.76
CA TYR A 249 -4.30 2.15 10.34
C TYR A 249 -5.25 2.07 11.54
N GLN A 250 -4.98 1.14 12.47
CA GLN A 250 -5.85 0.95 13.63
C GLN A 250 -5.85 2.16 14.59
N MET A 251 -4.69 2.75 14.85
CA MET A 251 -4.57 3.84 15.83
C MET A 251 -5.11 5.16 15.29
N MET A 252 -4.87 5.46 14.01
CA MET A 252 -5.34 6.68 13.37
C MET A 252 -6.85 6.67 13.14
N ASP A 253 -7.41 5.51 12.76
CA ASP A 253 -8.87 5.37 12.59
C ASP A 253 -9.64 5.62 13.90
N ILE A 254 -9.09 5.18 15.04
CA ILE A 254 -9.67 5.46 16.36
C ILE A 254 -9.59 6.96 16.70
N GLU A 255 -8.46 7.61 16.41
CA GLU A 255 -8.31 9.05 16.63
C GLU A 255 -9.26 9.86 15.73
N ASP A 256 -9.35 9.50 14.45
CA ASP A 256 -10.28 10.17 13.52
C ASP A 256 -11.73 9.97 13.92
N ALA A 257 -12.09 8.76 14.37
CA ALA A 257 -13.42 8.50 14.90
C ALA A 257 -13.75 9.35 16.14
N TYR A 258 -12.76 9.60 17.00
CA TYR A 258 -12.90 10.54 18.10
C TYR A 258 -13.10 11.98 17.61
N LYS A 259 -12.26 12.47 16.69
CA LYS A 259 -12.37 13.81 16.09
C LYS A 259 -13.71 14.03 15.40
N LEU A 260 -14.25 13.00 14.75
CA LEU A 260 -15.56 13.00 14.09
C LEU A 260 -16.72 12.76 15.06
N LYS A 261 -16.47 12.63 16.37
CA LYS A 261 -17.46 12.37 17.41
C LYS A 261 -18.25 11.06 17.23
N ILE A 262 -17.68 10.10 16.52
CA ILE A 262 -18.18 8.72 16.40
C ILE A 262 -17.88 7.96 17.70
N LEU A 263 -16.72 8.26 18.30
CA LEU A 263 -16.32 7.78 19.63
C LEU A 263 -16.25 8.95 20.61
N THR A 264 -16.67 8.72 21.84
CA THR A 264 -16.47 9.70 22.92
C THR A 264 -15.02 9.63 23.42
N ARG A 265 -14.60 10.62 24.21
CA ARG A 265 -13.30 10.63 24.89
C ARG A 265 -13.12 9.39 25.76
N GLU A 266 -14.12 9.09 26.56
CA GLU A 266 -14.13 7.97 27.51
C GLU A 266 -14.01 6.62 26.77
N GLU A 267 -14.75 6.44 25.67
CA GLU A 267 -14.66 5.26 24.82
C GLU A 267 -13.25 5.11 24.21
N THR A 268 -12.67 6.22 23.73
CA THR A 268 -11.32 6.22 23.13
C THR A 268 -10.25 5.87 24.15
N ILE A 269 -10.31 6.45 25.35
CA ILE A 269 -9.39 6.12 26.45
C ILE A 269 -9.56 4.64 26.87
N ALA A 270 -10.79 4.15 26.95
CA ALA A 270 -11.07 2.75 27.31
C ALA A 270 -10.54 1.76 26.26
N LEU A 271 -10.50 2.12 24.98
CA LEU A 271 -9.91 1.32 23.90
C LEU A 271 -8.38 1.29 23.95
N LEU A 272 -7.75 2.42 24.24
CA LEU A 272 -6.29 2.55 24.15
C LEU A 272 -5.55 2.21 25.46
N SER A 273 -6.16 2.45 26.62
CA SER A 273 -5.53 2.18 27.94
C SER A 273 -5.13 0.71 28.17
N PRO A 274 -5.85 -0.31 27.65
CA PRO A 274 -5.48 -1.70 27.85
C PRO A 274 -4.13 -2.10 27.26
N PHE A 275 -3.59 -1.35 26.29
CA PHE A 275 -2.24 -1.60 25.79
C PHE A 275 -1.14 -1.28 26.82
N ILE A 276 -1.44 -0.44 27.83
CA ILE A 276 -0.48 -0.02 28.84
C ILE A 276 -0.52 -1.01 30.01
N GLU A 277 0.65 -1.41 30.49
CA GLU A 277 0.80 -2.29 31.65
C GLU A 277 0.14 -1.68 32.89
N GLU A 278 -0.48 -2.53 33.68
CA GLU A 278 -1.29 -2.10 34.83
C GLU A 278 -0.49 -1.21 35.81
N HIS A 279 0.76 -1.58 36.08
CA HIS A 279 1.62 -0.81 37.00
C HIS A 279 2.00 0.59 36.45
N LYS A 280 1.86 0.83 35.13
CA LYS A 280 2.12 2.13 34.50
C LYS A 280 0.88 2.99 34.33
N ARG A 281 -0.33 2.46 34.62
CA ARG A 281 -1.60 3.18 34.44
C ARG A 281 -1.79 4.32 35.43
N GLY A 282 -1.18 4.22 36.63
CA GLY A 282 -1.18 5.34 37.60
C GLY A 282 -0.53 6.60 37.01
N HIS A 283 0.65 6.44 36.43
CA HIS A 283 1.33 7.55 35.76
C HIS A 283 0.56 8.07 34.52
N LEU A 284 -0.12 7.18 33.77
CA LEU A 284 -0.98 7.62 32.68
C LEU A 284 -2.10 8.54 33.19
N THR A 285 -2.76 8.16 34.29
CA THR A 285 -3.81 8.97 34.90
C THR A 285 -3.31 10.34 35.31
N GLU A 286 -2.16 10.40 35.97
CA GLU A 286 -1.50 11.66 36.37
C GLU A 286 -1.25 12.58 35.15
N VAL A 287 -0.76 12.04 34.05
CA VAL A 287 -0.51 12.82 32.82
C VAL A 287 -1.83 13.29 32.19
N LEU A 288 -2.84 12.43 32.11
CA LEU A 288 -4.14 12.81 31.58
C LEU A 288 -4.84 13.88 32.42
N ASP A 289 -4.62 13.91 33.74
CA ASP A 289 -5.15 14.94 34.64
C ASP A 289 -4.42 16.28 34.49
N MET A 290 -3.10 16.25 34.16
CA MET A 290 -2.33 17.47 33.90
C MET A 290 -2.64 18.12 32.56
N VAL A 291 -2.97 17.32 31.54
CA VAL A 291 -3.27 17.80 30.18
C VAL A 291 -4.75 18.13 30.09
N THR A 292 -5.11 19.41 29.98
CA THR A 292 -6.52 19.87 29.95
C THR A 292 -7.16 19.78 28.58
N ASP A 293 -6.38 19.82 27.49
CA ASP A 293 -6.89 19.63 26.13
C ASP A 293 -7.14 18.14 25.85
N THR A 294 -8.37 17.82 25.49
CA THR A 294 -8.79 16.42 25.27
C THR A 294 -8.18 15.80 24.00
N ASN A 295 -7.90 16.61 22.97
CA ASN A 295 -7.21 16.10 21.78
C ASN A 295 -5.76 15.73 22.10
N GLU A 296 -5.09 16.57 22.91
CA GLU A 296 -3.72 16.29 23.39
C GLU A 296 -3.66 15.03 24.27
N GLN A 297 -4.69 14.79 25.10
CA GLN A 297 -4.80 13.56 25.89
C GLN A 297 -4.85 12.32 24.98
N ILE A 298 -5.67 12.35 23.94
CA ILE A 298 -5.80 11.25 22.98
C ILE A 298 -4.52 11.09 22.17
N ALA A 299 -3.92 12.18 21.70
CA ALA A 299 -2.65 12.17 20.96
C ALA A 299 -1.50 11.56 21.79
N TYR A 300 -1.40 11.93 23.06
CA TYR A 300 -0.43 11.35 23.99
C TYR A 300 -0.63 9.84 24.15
N LEU A 301 -1.87 9.41 24.41
CA LEU A 301 -2.20 7.99 24.60
C LEU A 301 -1.92 7.18 23.34
N ARG A 302 -2.34 7.68 22.16
CA ARG A 302 -2.02 7.09 20.87
C ARG A 302 -0.52 6.92 20.68
N SER A 303 0.28 7.95 20.94
CA SER A 303 1.76 7.90 20.82
C SER A 303 2.37 6.82 21.70
N LYS A 304 1.88 6.67 22.94
CA LYS A 304 2.34 5.60 23.86
C LYS A 304 2.00 4.21 23.30
N VAL A 305 0.78 4.02 22.80
CA VAL A 305 0.34 2.75 22.24
C VAL A 305 1.16 2.37 20.99
N ILE A 306 1.41 3.33 20.10
CA ILE A 306 2.27 3.12 18.93
C ILE A 306 3.65 2.65 19.34
N GLY A 307 4.27 3.30 20.34
CA GLY A 307 5.60 2.88 20.86
C GLY A 307 5.58 1.45 21.39
N ILE A 308 4.56 1.06 22.17
CA ILE A 308 4.39 -0.30 22.68
C ILE A 308 4.26 -1.31 21.53
N LEU A 309 3.45 -1.01 20.51
CA LEU A 309 3.22 -1.91 19.39
C LEU A 309 4.45 -2.05 18.49
N ILE A 310 5.27 -0.99 18.35
CA ILE A 310 6.57 -1.06 17.67
C ILE A 310 7.47 -2.07 18.40
N ASP A 311 7.57 -1.98 19.71
CA ASP A 311 8.39 -2.87 20.52
C ASP A 311 7.91 -4.34 20.40
N GLU A 312 6.61 -4.57 20.57
CA GLU A 312 6.00 -5.89 20.50
C GLU A 312 6.15 -6.55 19.12
N CYS A 313 5.97 -5.79 18.03
CA CYS A 313 6.12 -6.32 16.67
C CYS A 313 7.59 -6.57 16.30
N ALA A 314 8.52 -5.72 16.72
CA ALA A 314 9.95 -5.98 16.50
C ALA A 314 10.43 -7.22 17.26
N ASP A 315 9.99 -7.39 18.51
CA ASP A 315 10.32 -8.57 19.31
C ASP A 315 9.67 -9.84 18.72
N ALA A 316 8.44 -9.74 18.19
CA ALA A 316 7.79 -10.84 17.46
C ALA A 316 8.58 -11.23 16.21
N PHE A 317 9.00 -10.26 15.40
CA PHE A 317 9.85 -10.50 14.23
C PHE A 317 11.13 -11.25 14.58
N MET A 318 11.81 -10.82 15.62
CA MET A 318 13.07 -11.43 16.07
C MET A 318 12.90 -12.81 16.72
N ARG A 319 11.74 -13.11 17.28
CA ARG A 319 11.42 -14.48 17.77
C ARG A 319 11.19 -15.47 16.63
N HIS A 320 10.65 -14.99 15.51
CA HIS A 320 10.31 -15.80 14.34
C HIS A 320 11.31 -15.64 13.18
N GLU A 321 12.50 -15.06 13.43
CA GLU A 321 13.51 -14.79 12.40
C GLU A 321 13.82 -16.01 11.54
N GLU A 322 14.03 -17.17 12.16
CA GLU A 322 14.35 -18.42 11.48
C GLU A 322 13.19 -18.89 10.58
N GLU A 323 11.94 -18.83 11.06
CA GLU A 323 10.76 -19.20 10.28
C GLU A 323 10.54 -18.22 9.10
N ILE A 324 10.79 -16.95 9.32
CA ILE A 324 10.73 -15.89 8.29
C ILE A 324 11.77 -16.17 7.20
N LEU A 325 13.03 -16.44 7.56
CA LEU A 325 14.09 -16.73 6.61
C LEU A 325 13.90 -18.08 5.91
N ASN A 326 13.23 -19.04 6.52
CA ASN A 326 12.85 -20.30 5.89
C ASN A 326 11.59 -20.18 5.02
N GLY A 327 10.90 -19.03 5.03
CA GLY A 327 9.69 -18.79 4.26
C GLY A 327 8.45 -19.54 4.77
N THR A 328 8.47 -20.01 6.00
CA THR A 328 7.36 -20.75 6.64
C THR A 328 6.46 -19.86 7.48
N PHE A 329 6.92 -18.68 7.88
CA PHE A 329 6.11 -17.68 8.58
C PHE A 329 5.17 -16.94 7.62
N SER A 330 3.90 -16.79 7.99
CA SER A 330 2.90 -16.20 7.08
C SER A 330 1.91 -15.24 7.76
N GLU A 331 1.87 -15.18 9.08
CA GLU A 331 0.91 -14.37 9.84
C GLU A 331 1.42 -12.95 10.08
N PRO A 332 0.50 -11.96 10.26
CA PRO A 332 0.88 -10.61 10.70
C PRO A 332 1.57 -10.62 12.06
N LEU A 333 2.63 -9.81 12.23
CA LEU A 333 3.41 -9.76 13.47
C LEU A 333 2.56 -9.37 14.69
N ILE A 334 1.54 -8.54 14.51
CA ILE A 334 0.64 -8.12 15.60
C ILE A 334 -0.08 -9.30 16.27
N LYS A 335 -0.29 -10.41 15.57
CA LYS A 335 -0.87 -11.63 16.14
C LYS A 335 0.09 -12.37 17.07
N HIS A 336 1.38 -12.05 17.02
CA HIS A 336 2.44 -12.62 17.83
C HIS A 336 2.93 -11.67 18.94
N ALA A 337 2.26 -10.53 19.12
CA ALA A 337 2.45 -9.64 20.26
C ALA A 337 2.03 -10.32 21.58
N SER A 338 2.33 -9.69 22.71
CA SER A 338 1.86 -10.16 24.02
C SER A 338 0.33 -10.32 24.06
N GLU A 339 -0.16 -11.21 24.91
CA GLU A 339 -1.60 -11.47 25.05
C GLU A 339 -2.39 -10.18 25.30
N ARG A 340 -1.89 -9.32 26.18
CA ARG A 340 -2.45 -8.02 26.48
C ARG A 340 -2.62 -7.17 25.22
N CYS A 341 -1.57 -7.01 24.42
CA CYS A 341 -1.62 -6.21 23.21
C CYS A 341 -2.51 -6.83 22.13
N ARG A 342 -2.49 -8.17 21.96
CA ARG A 342 -3.38 -8.86 21.02
C ARG A 342 -4.86 -8.69 21.37
N LEU A 343 -5.23 -8.81 22.65
CA LEU A 343 -6.61 -8.64 23.09
C LEU A 343 -7.08 -7.20 22.92
N ALA A 344 -6.25 -6.23 23.30
CA ALA A 344 -6.54 -4.82 23.11
C ALA A 344 -6.70 -4.46 21.63
N TYR A 345 -5.78 -4.91 20.76
CA TYR A 345 -5.83 -4.67 19.32
C TYR A 345 -7.08 -5.28 18.67
N ARG A 346 -7.42 -6.53 19.05
CA ARG A 346 -8.64 -7.18 18.58
C ARG A 346 -9.88 -6.38 18.97
N HIS A 347 -9.96 -5.92 20.21
CA HIS A 347 -11.09 -5.12 20.67
C HIS A 347 -11.21 -3.80 19.90
N CYS A 348 -10.09 -3.12 19.63
CA CYS A 348 -10.06 -1.95 18.75
C CYS A 348 -10.62 -2.26 17.36
N SER A 349 -10.20 -3.39 16.75
CA SER A 349 -10.66 -3.82 15.43
C SER A 349 -12.17 -4.13 15.41
N GLU A 350 -12.70 -4.79 16.43
CA GLU A 350 -14.14 -5.07 16.56
C GLU A 350 -14.96 -3.79 16.63
N VAL A 351 -14.50 -2.80 17.41
CA VAL A 351 -15.17 -1.49 17.51
C VAL A 351 -15.07 -0.72 16.20
N ALA A 352 -13.91 -0.73 15.53
CA ALA A 352 -13.72 -0.10 14.23
C ALA A 352 -14.69 -0.66 13.18
N VAL A 353 -14.78 -1.98 13.06
CA VAL A 353 -15.72 -2.64 12.13
C VAL A 353 -17.17 -2.25 12.43
N LYS A 354 -17.54 -2.19 13.71
CA LYS A 354 -18.94 -1.93 14.12
C LYS A 354 -19.36 -0.46 13.99
N LYS A 355 -18.47 0.47 14.39
CA LYS A 355 -18.82 1.90 14.51
C LYS A 355 -18.25 2.76 13.40
N ILE A 356 -17.06 2.41 12.85
CA ILE A 356 -16.35 3.25 11.90
C ILE A 356 -16.70 2.85 10.46
N TYR A 357 -16.33 1.63 10.04
CA TYR A 357 -16.41 1.22 8.64
C TYR A 357 -17.83 0.99 8.12
N ARG A 358 -18.82 0.98 9.01
CA ARG A 358 -20.27 0.91 8.68
C ARG A 358 -21.01 2.23 8.93
N SER A 359 -20.28 3.33 9.18
CA SER A 359 -20.90 4.65 9.29
C SER A 359 -21.51 5.06 7.94
N ARG A 360 -22.58 5.89 8.00
CA ARG A 360 -23.25 6.37 6.78
C ARG A 360 -22.31 7.09 5.84
N ASP A 361 -21.45 7.94 6.38
CA ASP A 361 -20.51 8.75 5.60
C ASP A 361 -19.53 7.88 4.80
N VAL A 362 -19.03 6.78 5.39
CA VAL A 362 -18.18 5.82 4.70
C VAL A 362 -18.95 5.07 3.62
N LEU A 363 -20.16 4.60 3.92
CA LEU A 363 -21.01 3.90 2.95
C LEU A 363 -21.40 4.78 1.75
N ASP A 364 -21.71 6.06 2.00
CA ASP A 364 -22.07 7.01 0.93
C ASP A 364 -20.90 7.24 -0.03
N ILE A 365 -19.66 7.31 0.49
CA ILE A 365 -18.46 7.39 -0.35
C ILE A 365 -18.23 6.09 -1.12
N GLU A 366 -18.41 4.94 -0.49
CA GLU A 366 -18.27 3.66 -1.18
C GLU A 366 -19.26 3.54 -2.33
N LEU A 367 -20.53 3.92 -2.13
CA LEU A 367 -21.56 3.91 -3.17
C LEU A 367 -21.25 4.88 -4.30
N ALA A 368 -20.89 6.12 -3.96
CA ALA A 368 -20.56 7.14 -4.94
C ALA A 368 -19.29 6.76 -5.73
N GLY A 369 -18.25 6.35 -5.03
CA GLY A 369 -16.97 5.93 -5.62
C GLY A 369 -17.12 4.74 -6.56
N PHE A 370 -17.88 3.71 -6.15
CA PHE A 370 -18.18 2.58 -7.01
C PHE A 370 -18.85 3.02 -8.32
N ARG A 371 -19.88 3.87 -8.22
CA ARG A 371 -20.59 4.35 -9.41
C ARG A 371 -19.71 5.19 -10.32
N ILE A 372 -18.91 6.10 -9.75
CA ILE A 372 -18.02 6.97 -10.51
C ILE A 372 -16.99 6.13 -11.28
N ILE A 373 -16.27 5.24 -10.58
CA ILE A 373 -15.19 4.44 -11.18
C ILE A 373 -15.76 3.45 -12.20
N ASN A 374 -16.88 2.78 -11.91
CA ASN A 374 -17.50 1.87 -12.86
C ASN A 374 -17.92 2.59 -14.16
N THR A 375 -18.44 3.81 -14.08
CA THR A 375 -18.77 4.61 -15.26
C THR A 375 -17.52 5.02 -16.05
N LEU A 376 -16.47 5.47 -15.36
CA LEU A 376 -15.23 5.89 -16.01
C LEU A 376 -14.53 4.70 -16.70
N ILE A 377 -14.49 3.52 -16.04
CA ILE A 377 -13.89 2.32 -16.64
C ILE A 377 -14.67 1.87 -17.88
N GLU A 378 -16.00 1.86 -17.82
CA GLU A 378 -16.85 1.50 -18.95
C GLU A 378 -16.57 2.38 -20.17
N LEU A 379 -16.58 3.71 -19.99
CA LEU A 379 -16.37 4.67 -21.07
C LEU A 379 -14.96 4.60 -21.65
N MET A 380 -13.95 4.44 -20.79
CA MET A 380 -12.56 4.37 -21.24
C MET A 380 -12.24 3.04 -21.94
N ILE A 381 -12.79 1.92 -21.47
CA ILE A 381 -12.63 0.62 -22.13
C ILE A 381 -13.32 0.64 -23.49
N ASP A 382 -14.53 1.16 -23.59
CA ASP A 382 -15.22 1.31 -24.89
C ASP A 382 -14.40 2.20 -25.85
N ALA A 383 -13.83 3.30 -25.34
CA ALA A 383 -13.04 4.21 -26.17
C ALA A 383 -11.77 3.56 -26.74
N VAL A 384 -11.04 2.74 -25.96
CA VAL A 384 -9.82 2.08 -26.45
C VAL A 384 -10.10 0.89 -27.37
N ILE A 385 -11.31 0.31 -27.30
CA ILE A 385 -11.77 -0.75 -28.21
C ILE A 385 -12.26 -0.17 -29.53
N HIS A 386 -12.97 0.97 -29.48
CA HIS A 386 -13.55 1.65 -30.63
C HIS A 386 -12.97 3.07 -30.81
N PRO A 387 -11.66 3.21 -31.05
CA PRO A 387 -10.96 4.50 -31.01
C PRO A 387 -11.39 5.46 -32.15
N ASP A 388 -12.01 4.94 -33.20
CA ASP A 388 -12.44 5.75 -34.36
C ASP A 388 -13.79 6.46 -34.14
N ASN A 389 -14.54 6.10 -33.11
CA ASN A 389 -15.80 6.78 -32.78
C ASN A 389 -15.52 8.23 -32.33
N ALA A 390 -16.39 9.17 -32.72
CA ALA A 390 -16.21 10.58 -32.42
C ALA A 390 -16.06 10.88 -30.91
N TYR A 391 -16.88 10.23 -30.08
CA TYR A 391 -16.81 10.39 -28.64
C TYR A 391 -15.57 9.72 -28.02
N SER A 392 -15.17 8.57 -28.53
CA SER A 392 -13.95 7.87 -28.11
C SER A 392 -12.69 8.72 -28.33
N ARG A 393 -12.60 9.40 -29.47
CA ARG A 393 -11.48 10.32 -29.77
C ARG A 393 -11.37 11.42 -28.73
N LEU A 394 -12.49 12.08 -28.37
CA LEU A 394 -12.50 13.12 -27.34
C LEU A 394 -12.03 12.61 -25.98
N LEU A 395 -12.41 11.38 -25.60
CA LEU A 395 -11.96 10.77 -24.34
C LEU A 395 -10.47 10.45 -24.38
N ILE A 396 -9.98 9.86 -25.48
CA ILE A 396 -8.56 9.50 -25.64
C ILE A 396 -7.67 10.73 -25.69
N ASP A 397 -8.05 11.77 -26.43
CA ASP A 397 -7.30 13.03 -26.57
C ASP A 397 -7.14 13.77 -25.22
N ARG A 398 -8.03 13.49 -24.27
CA ARG A 398 -7.94 14.02 -22.91
C ARG A 398 -6.88 13.32 -22.04
N VAL A 399 -6.48 12.11 -22.38
CA VAL A 399 -5.54 11.30 -21.59
C VAL A 399 -4.11 11.69 -21.92
N SER A 400 -3.28 11.80 -20.88
CA SER A 400 -1.85 12.06 -21.05
C SER A 400 -1.18 10.98 -21.90
N SER A 401 -0.34 11.39 -22.85
CA SER A 401 0.43 10.49 -23.73
C SER A 401 1.39 9.54 -23.01
N GLN A 402 1.59 9.71 -21.70
CA GLN A 402 2.35 8.76 -20.91
C GLN A 402 1.68 7.37 -20.84
N TYR A 403 0.35 7.30 -20.97
CA TYR A 403 -0.41 6.05 -20.97
C TYR A 403 -0.62 5.57 -22.42
N ASN A 404 -0.19 4.33 -22.70
CA ASN A 404 -0.25 3.78 -24.05
C ASN A 404 -1.65 3.21 -24.38
N LEU A 405 -2.64 4.07 -24.61
CA LEU A 405 -4.02 3.65 -24.95
C LEU A 405 -4.09 2.97 -26.33
N TYR A 406 -3.06 3.07 -27.16
CA TYR A 406 -2.95 2.40 -28.46
C TYR A 406 -2.05 1.14 -28.40
N ALA A 407 -1.91 0.53 -27.22
CA ALA A 407 -1.16 -0.72 -27.08
C ALA A 407 -1.65 -1.79 -28.09
N PRO A 408 -0.74 -2.64 -28.63
CA PRO A 408 -1.10 -3.59 -29.69
C PRO A 408 -2.02 -4.72 -29.19
N SER A 409 -1.96 -5.09 -27.92
CA SER A 409 -2.81 -6.11 -27.31
C SER A 409 -3.98 -5.49 -26.56
N LEU A 410 -5.10 -6.22 -26.50
CA LEU A 410 -6.26 -5.82 -25.70
C LEU A 410 -5.88 -5.68 -24.22
N TYR A 411 -5.11 -6.64 -23.69
CA TYR A 411 -4.63 -6.58 -22.32
C TYR A 411 -3.79 -5.32 -22.04
N GLY A 412 -2.88 -4.96 -22.95
CA GLY A 412 -2.10 -3.73 -22.83
C GLY A 412 -2.96 -2.46 -22.83
N LYS A 413 -4.03 -2.40 -23.65
CA LYS A 413 -4.99 -1.30 -23.63
C LYS A 413 -5.74 -1.22 -22.32
N VAL A 414 -6.21 -2.36 -21.79
CA VAL A 414 -6.89 -2.43 -20.48
C VAL A 414 -5.95 -1.97 -19.36
N GLN A 415 -4.71 -2.43 -19.35
CA GLN A 415 -3.70 -1.99 -18.39
C GLN A 415 -3.44 -0.48 -18.44
N ALA A 416 -3.35 0.12 -19.64
CA ALA A 416 -3.20 1.56 -19.79
C ALA A 416 -4.40 2.35 -19.24
N VAL A 417 -5.61 1.81 -19.37
CA VAL A 417 -6.82 2.38 -18.76
C VAL A 417 -6.76 2.26 -17.23
N PHE A 418 -6.30 1.11 -16.70
CA PHE A 418 -6.10 0.94 -15.26
C PHE A 418 -5.08 1.94 -14.71
N ASP A 419 -3.95 2.12 -15.39
CA ASP A 419 -2.92 3.09 -15.03
C ASP A 419 -3.47 4.53 -14.97
N TYR A 420 -4.30 4.89 -15.95
CA TYR A 420 -4.92 6.21 -16.01
C TYR A 420 -5.94 6.41 -14.89
N ILE A 421 -6.86 5.47 -14.69
CA ILE A 421 -7.93 5.60 -13.67
C ILE A 421 -7.36 5.50 -12.26
N SER A 422 -6.50 4.52 -11.98
CA SER A 422 -5.88 4.38 -10.65
C SER A 422 -4.97 5.55 -10.30
N GLY A 423 -4.40 6.22 -11.32
CA GLY A 423 -3.62 7.43 -11.14
C GLY A 423 -4.42 8.68 -10.80
N MET A 424 -5.75 8.67 -10.88
CA MET A 424 -6.59 9.81 -10.50
C MET A 424 -6.64 10.02 -8.98
N THR A 425 -6.97 11.24 -8.57
CA THR A 425 -7.45 11.54 -7.22
C THR A 425 -8.97 11.41 -7.17
N ASP A 426 -9.55 11.29 -5.97
CA ASP A 426 -11.01 11.23 -5.79
C ASP A 426 -11.69 12.46 -6.37
N VAL A 427 -11.10 13.64 -6.11
CA VAL A 427 -11.60 14.93 -6.63
C VAL A 427 -11.56 14.96 -8.15
N PHE A 428 -10.46 14.52 -8.76
CA PHE A 428 -10.32 14.49 -10.21
C PHE A 428 -11.30 13.49 -10.85
N ALA A 429 -11.45 12.31 -10.28
CA ALA A 429 -12.39 11.29 -10.79
C ALA A 429 -13.84 11.81 -10.73
N LEU A 430 -14.23 12.44 -9.63
CA LEU A 430 -15.56 13.06 -9.48
C LEU A 430 -15.78 14.20 -10.48
N ASP A 431 -14.80 15.10 -10.64
CA ASP A 431 -14.89 16.20 -11.60
C ASP A 431 -15.00 15.70 -13.04
N LEU A 432 -14.18 14.71 -13.41
CA LEU A 432 -14.25 14.08 -14.73
C LEU A 432 -15.60 13.41 -14.97
N TYR A 433 -16.11 12.65 -13.98
CA TYR A 433 -17.43 12.03 -14.05
C TYR A 433 -18.53 13.06 -14.28
N ARG A 434 -18.52 14.19 -13.56
CA ARG A 434 -19.51 15.28 -13.72
C ARG A 434 -19.45 15.90 -15.12
N LYS A 435 -18.25 16.17 -15.62
CA LYS A 435 -18.03 16.73 -16.97
C LYS A 435 -18.51 15.82 -18.07
N ILE A 436 -18.19 14.51 -17.98
CA ILE A 436 -18.59 13.50 -18.97
C ILE A 436 -20.11 13.35 -19.02
N ASN A 437 -20.78 13.43 -17.86
CA ASN A 437 -22.24 13.34 -17.76
C ASN A 437 -22.97 14.66 -17.99
N GLY A 438 -22.27 15.74 -18.35
CA GLY A 438 -22.87 17.05 -18.58
C GLY A 438 -23.38 17.77 -17.32
N ASN A 439 -23.02 17.28 -16.13
CA ASN A 439 -23.45 17.83 -14.85
C ASN A 439 -22.62 19.05 -14.39
N SER A 440 -21.50 19.32 -15.05
CA SER A 440 -20.73 20.54 -14.90
C SER A 440 -19.99 20.85 -16.20
N LEU A 441 -19.88 22.13 -16.53
CA LEU A 441 -19.05 22.61 -17.63
C LEU A 441 -17.72 23.15 -17.09
N PRO A 442 -16.64 23.19 -17.91
CA PRO A 442 -15.43 23.87 -17.51
C PRO A 442 -15.74 25.30 -17.09
N ALA A 443 -15.27 25.72 -15.92
CA ALA A 443 -15.25 27.14 -15.59
C ALA A 443 -14.28 27.83 -16.54
N VAL A 444 -14.77 28.89 -17.22
CA VAL A 444 -13.97 29.76 -18.11
C VAL A 444 -13.20 30.76 -17.26
#